data_626b9e8c539fbd46ec27ac8c9943ad30
#
_entry.id   626b9e8c539fbd46ec27ac8c9943ad30
#
_cell.length_a   1.000
_cell.length_b   1.000
_cell.length_c   1.000
_cell.angle_alpha   90.00
_cell.angle_beta   90.00
_cell.angle_gamma   90.00
#
_symmetry.space_group_name_H-M   'P 1'
#
loop_
_entity.id
_entity.type
_entity.pdbx_description
1 polymer ?
#
loop_
_entity_poly.entity_id
_entity_poly.type
_entity_poly.pdbx_seq_one_letter_code
_entity_poly.pdbx_strand_id
1 'polypeptide(L)'
;MAVTLEDDQVLLTNIDGEFHAIDDVCSHAYACLSDGDLNGKEVECPLHGGSFNAITGVPMNPPASETLRIFQVQIEGDDIFIAPPNS
;
A
#
# COMPACT_ATOMS: atom_id res chain seq x y z
N MET A 1 -4.80 6.58 0.68
CA MET A 1 -4.24 7.91 0.40
C MET A 1 -2.81 7.78 -0.09
N ALA A 2 -2.50 8.40 -1.20
CA ALA A 2 -1.13 8.37 -1.73
C ALA A 2 -0.26 9.40 -1.02
N VAL A 3 0.94 8.97 -0.62
CA VAL A 3 1.93 9.84 0.02
C VAL A 3 3.24 9.68 -0.72
N THR A 4 3.90 10.78 -1.04
CA THR A 4 5.22 10.73 -1.66
C THR A 4 6.30 10.82 -0.58
N LEU A 5 7.18 9.82 -0.57
CA LEU A 5 8.29 9.73 0.38
C LEU A 5 9.58 9.67 -0.42
N GLU A 6 10.28 10.78 -0.55
CA GLU A 6 11.47 10.91 -1.39
C GLU A 6 11.14 10.48 -2.83
N ASP A 7 11.71 9.35 -3.27
CA ASP A 7 11.47 8.82 -4.62
C ASP A 7 10.39 7.75 -4.65
N ASP A 8 9.79 7.44 -3.52
CA ASP A 8 8.80 6.38 -3.40
C ASP A 8 7.40 6.95 -3.23
N GLN A 9 6.44 6.33 -3.91
CA GLN A 9 5.03 6.62 -3.69
C GLN A 9 4.44 5.53 -2.83
N VAL A 10 3.80 5.93 -1.74
CA VAL A 10 3.32 5.03 -0.69
C VAL A 10 1.82 5.14 -0.56
N LEU A 11 1.16 4.00 -0.41
CA LEU A 11 -0.27 3.95 -0.09
C LEU A 11 -0.42 3.85 1.42
N LEU A 12 -1.00 4.87 2.02
CA LEU A 12 -1.32 4.88 3.45
C LEU A 12 -2.79 4.54 3.64
N THR A 13 -3.06 3.52 4.45
CA THR A 13 -4.43 3.08 4.74
C THR A 13 -4.68 3.07 6.24
N ASN A 14 -5.94 3.27 6.61
CA ASN A 14 -6.41 3.07 7.98
C ASN A 14 -7.37 1.89 7.96
N ILE A 15 -6.98 0.79 8.59
CA ILE A 15 -7.76 -0.43 8.63
C ILE A 15 -8.03 -0.78 10.09
N ASP A 16 -9.30 -0.77 10.47
CA ASP A 16 -9.73 -1.04 11.84
C ASP A 16 -9.02 -0.17 12.89
N GLY A 17 -8.75 1.09 12.54
CA GLY A 17 -8.10 2.03 13.44
C GLY A 17 -6.58 1.98 13.44
N GLU A 18 -5.98 1.11 12.62
CA GLU A 18 -4.53 1.01 12.49
C GLU A 18 -4.07 1.51 11.14
N PHE A 19 -2.98 2.27 11.12
CA PHE A 19 -2.40 2.76 9.88
C PHE A 19 -1.37 1.78 9.33
N HIS A 20 -1.46 1.56 8.01
CA HIS A 20 -0.55 0.69 7.29
C HIS A 20 -0.06 1.41 6.05
N ALA A 21 1.18 1.14 5.65
CA ALA A 21 1.78 1.77 4.48
C ALA A 21 2.49 0.72 3.63
N ILE A 22 2.15 0.68 2.34
CA ILE A 22 2.76 -0.22 1.36
C ILE A 22 3.08 0.58 0.10
N ASP A 23 3.81 -0.04 -0.83
CA ASP A 23 4.02 0.57 -2.14
C ASP A 23 2.69 0.92 -2.78
N ASP A 24 2.57 2.13 -3.33
CA ASP A 24 1.37 2.56 -4.02
C ASP A 24 1.33 2.09 -5.48
N VAL A 25 2.50 1.83 -6.07
CA VAL A 25 2.58 1.40 -7.46
C VAL A 25 2.44 -0.10 -7.54
N CYS A 26 1.48 -0.55 -8.37
CA CYS A 26 1.25 -1.97 -8.59
C CYS A 26 2.48 -2.62 -9.21
N SER A 27 2.90 -3.78 -8.68
CA SER A 27 4.13 -4.44 -9.09
C SER A 27 4.12 -4.94 -10.54
N HIS A 28 2.96 -5.08 -11.14
CA HIS A 28 2.83 -5.63 -12.50
C HIS A 28 2.34 -4.62 -13.53
N ALA A 29 2.06 -3.39 -13.13
CA ALA A 29 1.53 -2.37 -14.03
C ALA A 29 1.86 -0.98 -13.50
N TYR A 30 1.84 0.01 -14.41
CA TYR A 30 2.05 1.41 -14.01
C TYR A 30 0.73 2.01 -13.53
N ALA A 31 0.21 1.46 -12.46
CA ALA A 31 -1.03 1.93 -11.86
C ALA A 31 -0.83 2.17 -10.38
N CYS A 32 -1.51 3.18 -9.86
CA CYS A 32 -1.45 3.50 -8.43
C CYS A 32 -2.58 2.79 -7.71
N LEU A 33 -2.24 2.05 -6.66
CA LEU A 33 -3.24 1.36 -5.84
C LEU A 33 -4.19 2.33 -5.15
N SER A 34 -3.72 3.57 -4.92
CA SER A 34 -4.56 4.63 -4.35
C SER A 34 -5.74 5.01 -5.26
N ASP A 35 -5.66 4.68 -6.55
CA ASP A 35 -6.76 4.89 -7.49
C ASP A 35 -7.72 3.70 -7.55
N GLY A 36 -7.38 2.60 -6.89
CA GLY A 36 -8.20 1.41 -6.82
C GLY A 36 -9.11 1.41 -5.60
N ASP A 37 -9.70 0.26 -5.32
CA ASP A 37 -10.64 0.09 -4.23
C ASP A 37 -10.02 -0.65 -3.07
N LEU A 38 -10.29 -0.19 -1.86
CA LEU A 38 -9.91 -0.87 -0.63
C LEU A 38 -11.16 -1.52 -0.02
N ASN A 39 -11.12 -2.85 0.10
CA ASN A 39 -12.20 -3.62 0.70
C ASN A 39 -11.67 -4.38 1.90
N GLY A 40 -11.98 -3.89 3.10
CA GLY A 40 -11.37 -4.45 4.31
C GLY A 40 -9.87 -4.24 4.28
N LYS A 41 -9.11 -5.32 4.17
CA LYS A 41 -7.65 -5.27 4.09
C LYS A 41 -7.10 -5.61 2.71
N GLU A 42 -7.98 -5.74 1.71
CA GLU A 42 -7.58 -6.05 0.34
C GLU A 42 -7.69 -4.79 -0.51
N VAL A 43 -6.59 -4.42 -1.17
CA VAL A 43 -6.58 -3.30 -2.12
C VAL A 43 -6.47 -3.85 -3.54
N GLU A 44 -7.37 -3.37 -4.41
CA GLU A 44 -7.48 -3.83 -5.79
C GLU A 44 -6.81 -2.85 -6.75
N CYS A 45 -6.01 -3.41 -7.66
CA CYS A 45 -5.37 -2.61 -8.71
C CYS A 45 -6.43 -2.16 -9.72
N PRO A 46 -6.48 -0.85 -10.07
CA PRO A 46 -7.54 -0.36 -10.96
C PRO A 46 -7.42 -0.82 -12.40
N LEU A 47 -6.26 -1.32 -12.83
CA LEU A 47 -6.07 -1.68 -14.24
C LEU A 47 -6.42 -3.13 -14.55
N HIS A 48 -6.03 -4.07 -13.71
CA HIS A 48 -6.09 -5.48 -14.06
C HIS A 48 -6.88 -6.34 -13.09
N GLY A 49 -7.45 -5.74 -12.07
CA GLY A 49 -8.21 -6.48 -11.08
C GLY A 49 -7.38 -7.32 -10.13
N GLY A 50 -6.05 -7.27 -10.25
CA GLY A 50 -5.18 -7.90 -9.28
C GLY A 50 -5.29 -7.21 -7.93
N SER A 51 -5.03 -7.93 -6.85
CA SER A 51 -5.16 -7.34 -5.52
C SER A 51 -4.05 -7.76 -4.58
N PHE A 52 -3.87 -6.96 -3.54
CA PHE A 52 -2.83 -7.16 -2.54
C PHE A 52 -3.42 -6.99 -1.14
N ASN A 53 -2.80 -7.64 -0.18
CA ASN A 53 -3.10 -7.39 1.21
C ASN A 53 -2.48 -6.04 1.60
N ALA A 54 -3.30 -5.08 2.00
CA ALA A 54 -2.83 -3.73 2.32
C ALA A 54 -2.00 -3.66 3.61
N ILE A 55 -1.99 -4.73 4.39
CA ILE A 55 -1.21 -4.81 5.63
C ILE A 55 0.15 -5.46 5.38
N THR A 56 0.17 -6.56 4.63
CA THR A 56 1.38 -7.36 4.41
C THR A 56 2.03 -7.16 3.05
N GLY A 57 1.32 -6.54 2.10
CA GLY A 57 1.82 -6.37 0.73
C GLY A 57 1.76 -7.65 -0.11
N VAL A 58 1.28 -8.74 0.43
CA VAL A 58 1.24 -10.03 -0.26
C VAL A 58 0.18 -10.00 -1.36
N PRO A 59 0.52 -10.46 -2.59
CA PRO A 59 -0.48 -10.52 -3.66
C PRO A 59 -1.56 -11.54 -3.33
N MET A 60 -2.81 -11.17 -3.53
CA MET A 60 -3.97 -12.00 -3.21
C MET A 60 -4.64 -12.57 -4.44
N ASN A 61 -4.69 -11.81 -5.53
CA ASN A 61 -5.31 -12.25 -6.77
C ASN A 61 -4.43 -11.92 -7.97
N PRO A 62 -4.33 -12.82 -8.96
CA PRO A 62 -3.59 -12.53 -10.18
C PRO A 62 -4.26 -11.39 -10.96
N PRO A 63 -3.53 -10.64 -11.77
CA PRO A 63 -2.12 -10.86 -12.16
C PRO A 63 -1.09 -10.33 -11.17
N ALA A 64 -1.49 -9.88 -9.99
CA ALA A 64 -0.55 -9.49 -8.94
C ALA A 64 0.28 -10.71 -8.54
N SER A 65 1.61 -10.59 -8.61
CA SER A 65 2.50 -11.74 -8.42
C SER A 65 3.68 -11.47 -7.49
N GLU A 66 3.98 -10.20 -7.21
CA GLU A 66 5.12 -9.83 -6.38
C GLU A 66 4.66 -9.12 -5.12
N THR A 67 5.27 -9.48 -4.00
CA THR A 67 4.98 -8.83 -2.72
C THR A 67 5.46 -7.38 -2.74
N LEU A 68 4.59 -6.47 -2.36
CA LEU A 68 4.91 -5.05 -2.23
C LEU A 68 5.70 -4.79 -0.95
N ARG A 69 6.52 -3.74 -0.97
CA ARG A 69 7.26 -3.34 0.22
C ARG A 69 6.32 -2.77 1.26
N ILE A 70 6.63 -3.04 2.53
CA ILE A 70 5.89 -2.51 3.67
C ILE A 70 6.73 -1.40 4.29
N PHE A 71 6.12 -0.24 4.50
CA PHE A 71 6.76 0.88 5.16
C PHE A 71 6.35 0.92 6.62
N GLN A 72 7.23 1.41 7.47
CA GLN A 72 6.91 1.56 8.89
C GLN A 72 6.10 2.82 9.12
N VAL A 73 5.09 2.71 9.96
CA VAL A 73 4.24 3.84 10.32
C VAL A 73 4.38 4.09 11.81
N GLN A 74 4.68 5.34 12.16
CA GLN A 74 4.76 5.76 13.56
C GLN A 74 3.84 6.94 13.77
N ILE A 75 3.06 6.91 14.84
CA ILE A 75 2.12 7.98 15.18
C ILE A 75 2.61 8.67 16.43
N GLU A 76 2.73 10.00 16.35
CA GLU A 76 3.10 10.83 17.50
C GLU A 76 2.09 11.99 17.60
N GLY A 77 1.18 11.90 18.58
CA GLY A 77 0.10 12.90 18.70
C GLY A 77 -0.79 12.85 17.47
N ASP A 78 -0.87 13.96 16.75
CA ASP A 78 -1.65 14.09 15.52
C ASP A 78 -0.81 13.87 14.26
N ASP A 79 0.48 13.54 14.42
CA ASP A 79 1.39 13.40 13.29
C ASP A 79 1.62 11.94 12.93
N ILE A 80 1.69 11.67 11.62
CA ILE A 80 1.97 10.33 11.09
C ILE A 80 3.31 10.38 10.38
N PHE A 81 4.24 9.51 10.81
CA PHE A 81 5.55 9.39 10.20
C PHE A 81 5.68 8.08 9.48
N ILE A 82 6.19 8.12 8.26
CA ILE A 82 6.41 6.94 7.43
C ILE A 82 7.89 6.81 7.17
N ALA A 83 8.46 5.65 7.52
CA ALA A 83 9.88 5.37 7.31
C ALA A 83 10.05 4.35 6.19
N PRO A 84 11.21 4.38 5.48
CA PRO A 84 11.49 3.38 4.45
C PRO A 84 11.48 1.97 5.01
N PRO A 85 11.26 0.95 4.17
CA PRO A 85 11.31 -0.44 4.63
C PRO A 85 12.69 -0.78 5.14
N ASN A 86 12.73 -1.60 6.19
CA ASN A 86 13.97 -2.21 6.65
C ASN A 86 14.32 -3.34 5.69
N SER A 87 15.40 -3.18 4.99
CA SER A 87 15.87 -4.22 4.09
C SER A 87 17.05 -4.97 4.68
#